data_36d5e4e016192532e2bf8c94b03a3846
#
_entry.id   36d5e4e016192532e2bf8c94b03a3846
#
_cell.length_a   1.000
_cell.length_b   1.000
_cell.length_c   1.000
_cell.angle_alpha   90.00
_cell.angle_beta   90.00
_cell.angle_gamma   90.00
#
_symmetry.space_group_name_H-M   'P 1'
#
loop_
_entity.id
_entity.type
_entity.pdbx_description
1 polymer ?
#
loop_
_entity_poly.entity_id
_entity_poly.type
_entity_poly.pdbx_seq_one_letter_code
_entity_poly.pdbx_strand_id
1 'polypeptide(L)'
;MYEQDTFNALDAITEAQRIAFAPMLFQTALCLRNGGVLAYLDKQGEQGAFLDEIVANSSLNDYATSVLLDMGLSGRIITCRDERYRLSKVGHFLLHDAMTRVNMDFTQDVCYQGLFFLAQALKDSKPAGLQVFSDTETIYPVLSQLPSPARESWFAFDHYYSDTAFSAALPHIFAGKPLSLYDVGGNTGKWALRCCQYDDDITITILDLPQQIALARQNVENAGFSHRIGFHAVDMLKEATLPGEADIWWMSQFLDCFAPQEIIGMLERIAKVMKPGARLCVMELFWDAQKYEAASFSLNATSLYFTCMANGNSRFYSVEKFYRYLEAAGFEVEQRVDHLGVGHTLLICKKI
;
A
#
# COMPACT_ATOMS: atom_id res chain seq x y z
N MET A 1 -5.62 17.99 8.97
CA MET A 1 -4.16 17.76 8.84
C MET A 1 -3.50 18.86 8.00
N TYR A 2 -4.05 19.32 6.88
CA TYR A 2 -3.44 20.28 5.94
C TYR A 2 -4.21 21.60 5.84
N GLU A 3 -4.72 22.10 6.95
CA GLU A 3 -5.63 23.26 6.97
C GLU A 3 -4.91 24.61 6.99
N GLN A 4 -3.66 24.64 7.42
CA GLN A 4 -2.91 25.87 7.60
C GLN A 4 -1.46 25.74 7.14
N ASP A 5 -0.92 26.82 6.59
CA ASP A 5 0.52 26.94 6.35
C ASP A 5 1.21 27.30 7.68
N THR A 6 2.09 26.41 8.15
CA THR A 6 2.82 26.56 9.42
C THR A 6 4.29 26.96 9.22
N PHE A 7 4.76 27.06 7.97
CA PHE A 7 6.15 27.40 7.67
C PHE A 7 6.41 28.90 7.80
N ASN A 8 7.52 29.26 8.42
CA ASN A 8 8.09 30.58 8.20
C ASN A 8 8.85 30.64 6.85
N ALA A 9 9.25 31.84 6.40
CA ALA A 9 9.84 32.00 5.08
C ALA A 9 11.16 31.21 4.89
N LEU A 10 11.99 31.08 5.94
CA LEU A 10 13.26 30.35 5.86
C LEU A 10 13.05 28.84 5.83
N ASP A 11 12.10 28.35 6.59
CA ASP A 11 11.73 26.94 6.56
C ASP A 11 11.07 26.58 5.21
N ALA A 12 10.19 27.45 4.70
CA ALA A 12 9.54 27.24 3.41
C ALA A 12 10.57 27.17 2.25
N ILE A 13 11.56 28.07 2.21
CA ILE A 13 12.59 28.00 1.15
C ILE A 13 13.44 26.74 1.29
N THR A 14 13.76 26.31 2.52
CA THR A 14 14.50 25.09 2.78
C THR A 14 13.75 23.86 2.28
N GLU A 15 12.44 23.80 2.57
CA GLU A 15 11.59 22.70 2.12
C GLU A 15 11.41 22.71 0.60
N ALA A 16 11.26 23.88 -0.03
CA ALA A 16 11.23 24.00 -1.48
C ALA A 16 12.50 23.44 -2.14
N GLN A 17 13.71 23.68 -1.56
CA GLN A 17 14.94 23.09 -2.06
C GLN A 17 14.98 21.55 -1.84
N ARG A 18 14.43 21.05 -0.74
CA ARG A 18 14.32 19.62 -0.51
C ARG A 18 13.45 18.95 -1.57
N ILE A 19 12.33 19.57 -1.95
CA ILE A 19 11.45 19.10 -3.03
C ILE A 19 12.18 19.15 -4.38
N ALA A 20 12.85 20.27 -4.70
CA ALA A 20 13.58 20.45 -5.96
C ALA A 20 14.69 19.39 -6.16
N PHE A 21 15.38 19.01 -5.09
CA PHE A 21 16.45 18.02 -5.09
C PHE A 21 16.06 16.66 -4.48
N ALA A 22 14.73 16.40 -4.32
CA ALA A 22 14.24 15.15 -3.74
C ALA A 22 14.80 13.87 -4.41
N PRO A 23 14.93 13.80 -5.75
CA PRO A 23 15.53 12.63 -6.39
C PRO A 23 16.98 12.37 -5.95
N MET A 24 17.77 13.41 -5.77
CA MET A 24 19.16 13.29 -5.34
C MET A 24 19.24 12.87 -3.87
N LEU A 25 18.39 13.45 -3.01
CA LEU A 25 18.34 13.08 -1.60
C LEU A 25 17.88 11.63 -1.41
N PHE A 26 16.88 11.18 -2.18
CA PHE A 26 16.40 9.81 -2.16
C PHE A 26 17.50 8.82 -2.57
N GLN A 27 18.22 9.09 -3.67
CA GLN A 27 19.31 8.22 -4.12
C GLN A 27 20.49 8.24 -3.14
N THR A 28 20.79 9.37 -2.50
CA THR A 28 21.79 9.44 -1.43
C THR A 28 21.41 8.52 -0.26
N ALA A 29 20.16 8.56 0.20
CA ALA A 29 19.69 7.71 1.29
C ALA A 29 19.83 6.22 0.95
N LEU A 30 19.48 5.83 -0.28
CA LEU A 30 19.65 4.47 -0.79
C LEU A 30 21.12 4.06 -0.83
N CYS A 31 22.01 4.90 -1.38
CA CYS A 31 23.42 4.60 -1.47
C CYS A 31 24.09 4.47 -0.08
N LEU A 32 23.76 5.36 0.85
CA LEU A 32 24.26 5.29 2.23
C LEU A 32 23.77 4.01 2.94
N ARG A 33 22.49 3.63 2.74
CA ARG A 33 21.92 2.40 3.29
C ARG A 33 22.57 1.17 2.69
N ASN A 34 22.55 1.05 1.37
CA ASN A 34 22.98 -0.14 0.64
C ASN A 34 24.51 -0.28 0.63
N GLY A 35 25.24 0.83 0.68
CA GLY A 35 26.71 0.87 0.81
C GLY A 35 27.22 0.46 2.20
N GLY A 36 26.31 0.27 3.17
CA GLY A 36 26.67 -0.16 4.53
C GLY A 36 27.04 0.98 5.48
N VAL A 37 27.04 2.24 5.02
CA VAL A 37 27.42 3.40 5.83
C VAL A 37 26.51 3.57 7.03
N LEU A 38 25.16 3.53 6.81
CA LEU A 38 24.22 3.69 7.92
C LEU A 38 24.34 2.55 8.93
N ALA A 39 24.51 1.31 8.47
CA ALA A 39 24.70 0.16 9.35
C ALA A 39 26.00 0.22 10.16
N TYR A 40 27.07 0.76 9.58
CA TYR A 40 28.31 0.96 10.29
C TYR A 40 28.18 2.05 11.37
N LEU A 41 27.58 3.20 11.03
CA LEU A 41 27.35 4.30 11.98
C LEU A 41 26.41 3.89 13.12
N ASP A 42 25.40 3.06 12.84
CA ASP A 42 24.51 2.51 13.86
C ASP A 42 25.28 1.69 14.90
N LYS A 43 26.20 0.85 14.46
CA LYS A 43 27.07 0.05 15.34
C LYS A 43 28.01 0.91 16.20
N GLN A 44 28.45 2.07 15.68
CA GLN A 44 29.33 2.98 16.41
C GLN A 44 28.57 3.81 17.47
N GLY A 45 27.24 3.92 17.34
CA GLY A 45 26.39 4.62 18.29
C GLY A 45 26.88 6.06 18.56
N GLU A 46 26.89 6.44 19.84
CA GLU A 46 27.26 7.79 20.28
C GLU A 46 28.76 8.13 20.05
N GLN A 47 29.62 7.14 19.88
CA GLN A 47 31.04 7.40 19.58
C GLN A 47 31.20 8.01 18.19
N GLY A 48 30.36 7.60 17.25
CA GLY A 48 30.49 7.96 15.84
C GLY A 48 31.78 7.44 15.21
N ALA A 49 32.00 7.78 13.96
CA ALA A 49 33.17 7.34 13.20
C ALA A 49 33.78 8.47 12.38
N PHE A 50 35.09 8.43 12.16
CA PHE A 50 35.79 9.28 11.21
C PHE A 50 35.57 8.79 9.76
N LEU A 51 35.82 9.66 8.78
CA LEU A 51 35.65 9.34 7.36
C LEU A 51 36.43 8.08 6.95
N ASP A 52 37.70 7.96 7.31
CA ASP A 52 38.58 6.82 6.98
C ASP A 52 38.04 5.50 7.59
N GLU A 53 37.50 5.55 8.82
CA GLU A 53 36.87 4.40 9.45
C GLU A 53 35.59 3.96 8.69
N ILE A 54 34.80 4.92 8.21
CA ILE A 54 33.59 4.64 7.41
C ILE A 54 33.97 4.02 6.06
N VAL A 55 34.96 4.61 5.36
CA VAL A 55 35.48 4.09 4.08
C VAL A 55 35.94 2.64 4.24
N ALA A 56 36.73 2.36 5.29
CA ALA A 56 37.26 1.01 5.53
C ALA A 56 36.18 -0.03 5.86
N ASN A 57 34.99 0.40 6.30
CA ASN A 57 33.88 -0.48 6.73
C ASN A 57 32.61 -0.37 5.87
N SER A 58 32.72 0.20 4.67
CA SER A 58 31.62 0.30 3.71
C SER A 58 32.06 -0.27 2.34
N SER A 59 31.14 -0.44 1.42
CA SER A 59 31.44 -0.85 0.05
C SER A 59 31.83 0.31 -0.88
N LEU A 60 31.96 1.52 -0.33
CA LEU A 60 32.21 2.76 -1.06
C LEU A 60 33.65 3.20 -0.96
N ASN A 61 34.18 3.83 -2.01
CA ASN A 61 35.52 4.46 -1.96
C ASN A 61 35.48 5.82 -1.23
N ASP A 62 36.63 6.41 -1.00
CA ASP A 62 36.81 7.68 -0.27
C ASP A 62 35.95 8.81 -0.87
N TYR A 63 36.04 9.04 -2.19
CA TYR A 63 35.26 10.08 -2.87
C TYR A 63 33.77 9.86 -2.74
N ALA A 64 33.28 8.64 -3.00
CA ALA A 64 31.88 8.31 -2.94
C ALA A 64 31.35 8.47 -1.50
N THR A 65 32.09 8.00 -0.50
CA THR A 65 31.73 8.15 0.90
C THR A 65 31.64 9.62 1.28
N SER A 66 32.68 10.43 0.95
CA SER A 66 32.73 11.86 1.28
C SER A 66 31.54 12.62 0.71
N VAL A 67 31.26 12.51 -0.60
CA VAL A 67 30.16 13.24 -1.24
C VAL A 67 28.77 12.82 -0.73
N LEU A 68 28.61 11.52 -0.40
CA LEU A 68 27.35 11.03 0.16
C LEU A 68 27.16 11.45 1.62
N LEU A 69 28.24 11.54 2.41
CA LEU A 69 28.18 12.08 3.78
C LEU A 69 27.78 13.57 3.77
N ASP A 70 28.34 14.40 2.86
CA ASP A 70 27.94 15.81 2.74
C ASP A 70 26.45 15.97 2.44
N MET A 71 25.94 15.20 1.49
CA MET A 71 24.51 15.21 1.18
C MET A 71 23.66 14.57 2.30
N GLY A 72 24.19 13.58 3.00
CA GLY A 72 23.59 12.96 4.17
C GLY A 72 23.43 13.92 5.36
N LEU A 73 24.41 14.80 5.59
CA LEU A 73 24.33 15.91 6.56
C LEU A 73 23.23 16.89 6.16
N SER A 74 23.23 17.36 4.91
CA SER A 74 22.22 18.27 4.37
C SER A 74 20.80 17.67 4.43
N GLY A 75 20.70 16.35 4.19
CA GLY A 75 19.49 15.56 4.29
C GLY A 75 19.06 15.23 5.72
N ARG A 76 19.85 15.60 6.74
CA ARG A 76 19.59 15.25 8.16
C ARG A 76 19.55 13.73 8.41
N ILE A 77 20.17 12.94 7.54
CA ILE A 77 20.30 11.48 7.67
C ILE A 77 21.35 11.13 8.72
N ILE A 78 22.40 11.93 8.78
CA ILE A 78 23.51 11.82 9.71
C ILE A 78 23.79 13.18 10.35
N THR A 79 24.58 13.17 11.41
CA THR A 79 25.15 14.36 12.06
C THR A 79 26.66 14.25 12.09
N CYS A 80 27.36 15.38 12.19
CA CYS A 80 28.82 15.42 12.37
C CYS A 80 29.17 16.39 13.51
N ARG A 81 30.04 15.94 14.42
CA ARG A 81 30.61 16.74 15.49
C ARG A 81 32.00 16.26 15.77
N ASP A 82 32.94 17.17 15.85
CA ASP A 82 34.38 16.87 16.08
C ASP A 82 34.92 15.85 15.05
N GLU A 83 34.59 16.05 13.76
CA GLU A 83 34.91 15.19 12.60
C GLU A 83 34.37 13.75 12.71
N ARG A 84 33.53 13.45 13.70
CA ARG A 84 32.86 12.16 13.86
C ARG A 84 31.44 12.22 13.37
N TYR A 85 31.14 11.37 12.40
CA TYR A 85 29.80 11.16 11.86
C TYR A 85 29.01 10.19 12.74
N ARG A 86 27.72 10.48 12.92
CA ARG A 86 26.78 9.68 13.72
C ARG A 86 25.48 9.52 12.97
N LEU A 87 24.82 8.40 13.19
CA LEU A 87 23.46 8.19 12.67
C LEU A 87 22.48 9.14 13.37
N SER A 88 21.64 9.83 12.59
CA SER A 88 20.53 10.61 13.15
C SER A 88 19.30 9.74 13.39
N LYS A 89 18.25 10.31 14.01
CA LYS A 89 16.94 9.63 14.09
C LYS A 89 16.36 9.33 12.70
N VAL A 90 16.53 10.23 11.72
CA VAL A 90 16.09 9.98 10.32
C VAL A 90 16.87 8.80 9.75
N GLY A 91 18.19 8.77 9.89
CA GLY A 91 19.02 7.65 9.45
C GLY A 91 18.66 6.34 10.12
N HIS A 92 18.31 6.37 11.41
CA HIS A 92 17.83 5.19 12.13
C HIS A 92 16.54 4.62 11.53
N PHE A 93 15.55 5.47 11.22
CA PHE A 93 14.30 5.03 10.58
C PHE A 93 14.56 4.51 9.16
N LEU A 94 15.41 5.16 8.36
CA LEU A 94 15.80 4.67 7.02
C LEU A 94 16.45 3.27 7.06
N LEU A 95 17.11 2.93 8.16
CA LEU A 95 17.80 1.65 8.32
C LEU A 95 16.91 0.56 8.94
N HIS A 96 16.12 0.89 9.95
CA HIS A 96 15.45 -0.09 10.81
C HIS A 96 13.93 -0.14 10.67
N ASP A 97 13.28 0.97 10.30
CA ASP A 97 11.82 0.98 10.21
C ASP A 97 11.34 0.18 9.00
N ALA A 98 10.55 -0.86 9.27
CA ALA A 98 10.08 -1.77 8.23
C ALA A 98 9.22 -1.07 7.17
N MET A 99 8.34 -0.14 7.57
CA MET A 99 7.50 0.64 6.66
C MET A 99 8.37 1.51 5.74
N THR A 100 9.32 2.25 6.31
CA THR A 100 10.20 3.12 5.53
C THR A 100 11.03 2.32 4.53
N ARG A 101 11.56 1.16 4.93
CA ARG A 101 12.35 0.29 4.05
C ARG A 101 11.52 -0.24 2.88
N VAL A 102 10.35 -0.77 3.17
CA VAL A 102 9.43 -1.28 2.14
C VAL A 102 9.02 -0.18 1.17
N ASN A 103 8.70 1.02 1.67
CA ASN A 103 8.37 2.17 0.84
C ASN A 103 9.54 2.62 -0.05
N MET A 104 10.77 2.60 0.48
CA MET A 104 11.96 2.96 -0.30
C MET A 104 12.25 1.95 -1.40
N ASP A 105 12.19 0.65 -1.09
CA ASP A 105 12.45 -0.41 -2.06
C ASP A 105 11.38 -0.41 -3.16
N PHE A 106 10.09 -0.29 -2.79
CA PHE A 106 8.99 -0.12 -3.74
C PHE A 106 9.16 1.12 -4.62
N THR A 107 9.50 2.26 -4.02
CA THR A 107 9.73 3.50 -4.78
C THR A 107 10.87 3.32 -5.77
N GLN A 108 12.00 2.76 -5.35
CA GLN A 108 13.19 2.55 -6.18
C GLN A 108 12.93 1.58 -7.33
N ASP A 109 12.40 0.40 -7.00
CA ASP A 109 12.40 -0.74 -7.91
C ASP A 109 11.17 -0.76 -8.84
N VAL A 110 10.03 -0.24 -8.35
CA VAL A 110 8.77 -0.26 -9.08
C VAL A 110 8.44 1.09 -9.71
N CYS A 111 8.64 2.20 -8.96
CA CYS A 111 8.08 3.49 -9.37
C CYS A 111 9.09 4.43 -10.04
N TYR A 112 10.35 4.44 -9.60
CA TYR A 112 11.30 5.54 -9.84
C TYR A 112 11.47 5.88 -11.32
N GLN A 113 11.69 4.89 -12.17
CA GLN A 113 11.87 5.10 -13.60
C GLN A 113 10.56 5.51 -14.30
N GLY A 114 9.46 4.88 -13.92
CA GLY A 114 8.15 5.14 -14.51
C GLY A 114 7.59 6.51 -14.15
N LEU A 115 7.90 7.05 -12.98
CA LEU A 115 7.45 8.39 -12.55
C LEU A 115 7.95 9.54 -13.45
N PHE A 116 8.95 9.31 -14.29
CA PHE A 116 9.32 10.25 -15.34
C PHE A 116 8.16 10.55 -16.30
N PHE A 117 7.23 9.62 -16.46
CA PHE A 117 6.04 9.74 -17.33
C PHE A 117 4.78 10.20 -16.59
N LEU A 118 4.89 10.65 -15.33
CA LEU A 118 3.72 11.03 -14.52
C LEU A 118 2.86 12.12 -15.18
N ALA A 119 3.46 13.14 -15.76
CA ALA A 119 2.72 14.21 -16.44
C ALA A 119 1.88 13.69 -17.62
N GLN A 120 2.40 12.71 -18.36
CA GLN A 120 1.65 12.06 -19.44
C GLN A 120 0.54 11.17 -18.88
N ALA A 121 0.82 10.38 -17.84
CA ALA A 121 -0.18 9.54 -17.19
C ALA A 121 -1.39 10.35 -16.70
N LEU A 122 -1.13 11.49 -16.05
CA LEU A 122 -2.18 12.42 -15.60
C LEU A 122 -3.01 13.00 -16.73
N LYS A 123 -2.37 13.33 -17.87
CA LYS A 123 -3.04 13.88 -19.05
C LYS A 123 -3.95 12.85 -19.72
N ASP A 124 -3.46 11.62 -19.87
CA ASP A 124 -4.10 10.59 -20.67
C ASP A 124 -4.99 9.66 -19.83
N SER A 125 -4.97 9.77 -18.49
CA SER A 125 -5.64 8.87 -17.54
C SER A 125 -5.29 7.40 -17.80
N LYS A 126 -4.00 7.14 -18.11
CA LYS A 126 -3.43 5.82 -18.39
C LYS A 126 -2.08 5.67 -17.71
N PRO A 127 -1.66 4.47 -17.33
CA PRO A 127 -0.41 4.26 -16.61
C PRO A 127 0.82 4.36 -17.51
N ALA A 128 1.11 5.59 -18.00
CA ALA A 128 2.18 5.82 -18.97
C ALA A 128 3.56 5.35 -18.50
N GLY A 129 3.81 5.31 -17.19
CA GLY A 129 5.05 4.80 -16.62
C GLY A 129 5.19 3.28 -16.71
N LEU A 130 4.08 2.54 -16.85
CA LEU A 130 4.11 1.08 -16.95
C LEU A 130 4.94 0.59 -18.14
N GLN A 131 5.11 1.40 -19.18
CA GLN A 131 5.95 1.09 -20.34
C GLN A 131 7.39 0.68 -19.99
N VAL A 132 7.90 1.00 -18.82
CA VAL A 132 9.23 0.54 -18.35
C VAL A 132 9.28 -0.97 -18.07
N PHE A 133 8.12 -1.61 -17.92
CA PHE A 133 7.98 -3.04 -17.63
C PHE A 133 7.18 -3.79 -18.71
N SER A 134 6.12 -3.17 -19.26
CA SER A 134 5.15 -3.84 -20.12
C SER A 134 4.34 -2.86 -20.96
N ASP A 135 3.82 -3.34 -22.08
CA ASP A 135 2.87 -2.61 -22.94
C ASP A 135 1.39 -2.94 -22.62
N THR A 136 1.12 -3.60 -21.47
CA THR A 136 -0.24 -3.93 -21.05
C THR A 136 -1.01 -2.68 -20.58
N GLU A 137 -2.34 -2.74 -20.61
CA GLU A 137 -3.19 -1.62 -20.20
C GLU A 137 -3.10 -1.31 -18.70
N THR A 138 -2.81 -2.34 -17.89
CA THR A 138 -2.62 -2.22 -16.43
C THR A 138 -1.51 -3.14 -15.96
N ILE A 139 -0.95 -2.88 -14.77
CA ILE A 139 0.12 -3.71 -14.20
C ILE A 139 -0.38 -5.08 -13.72
N TYR A 140 -1.65 -5.21 -13.37
CA TYR A 140 -2.17 -6.39 -12.65
C TYR A 140 -1.94 -7.73 -13.36
N PRO A 141 -2.11 -7.85 -14.69
CA PRO A 141 -1.85 -9.12 -15.39
C PRO A 141 -0.39 -9.55 -15.38
N VAL A 142 0.55 -8.61 -15.15
CA VAL A 142 2.00 -8.85 -15.28
C VAL A 142 2.75 -8.82 -13.95
N LEU A 143 2.07 -8.62 -12.82
CA LEU A 143 2.67 -8.51 -11.49
C LEU A 143 3.62 -9.67 -11.16
N SER A 144 3.20 -10.90 -11.42
CA SER A 144 4.02 -12.09 -11.18
C SER A 144 5.20 -12.26 -12.15
N GLN A 145 5.19 -11.51 -13.24
CA GLN A 145 6.20 -11.54 -14.32
C GLN A 145 7.14 -10.34 -14.29
N LEU A 146 6.95 -9.39 -13.36
CA LEU A 146 7.86 -8.28 -13.19
C LEU A 146 9.29 -8.79 -12.96
N PRO A 147 10.31 -8.08 -13.51
CA PRO A 147 11.69 -8.47 -13.27
C PRO A 147 12.07 -8.28 -11.79
N SER A 148 13.02 -9.09 -11.30
CA SER A 148 13.69 -8.81 -10.02
C SER A 148 14.55 -7.53 -10.18
N PRO A 149 14.60 -6.62 -9.17
CA PRO A 149 13.97 -6.71 -7.84
C PRO A 149 12.53 -6.15 -7.78
N ALA A 150 11.97 -5.60 -8.87
CA ALA A 150 10.67 -4.93 -8.86
C ALA A 150 9.54 -5.85 -8.36
N ARG A 151 9.55 -7.13 -8.75
CA ARG A 151 8.56 -8.09 -8.29
C ARG A 151 8.62 -8.29 -6.77
N GLU A 152 9.80 -8.52 -6.22
CA GLU A 152 10.01 -8.74 -4.79
C GLU A 152 9.57 -7.50 -3.98
N SER A 153 9.96 -6.30 -4.42
CA SER A 153 9.62 -5.04 -3.77
C SER A 153 8.13 -4.74 -3.84
N TRP A 154 7.46 -5.07 -4.94
CA TRP A 154 6.01 -4.92 -5.06
C TRP A 154 5.27 -5.82 -4.08
N PHE A 155 5.59 -7.12 -4.03
CA PHE A 155 4.93 -8.05 -3.11
C PHE A 155 5.25 -7.76 -1.65
N ALA A 156 6.47 -7.32 -1.32
CA ALA A 156 6.82 -6.91 0.03
C ALA A 156 6.01 -5.70 0.50
N PHE A 157 5.77 -4.73 -0.40
CA PHE A 157 4.93 -3.57 -0.16
C PHE A 157 3.46 -3.97 0.07
N ASP A 158 2.89 -4.74 -0.83
CA ASP A 158 1.51 -5.22 -0.75
C ASP A 158 1.23 -5.96 0.56
N HIS A 159 2.08 -6.94 0.90
CA HIS A 159 1.95 -7.72 2.13
C HIS A 159 2.15 -6.92 3.41
N TYR A 160 3.04 -5.92 3.39
CA TYR A 160 3.26 -5.08 4.57
C TYR A 160 1.98 -4.32 4.94
N TYR A 161 1.30 -3.77 3.95
CA TYR A 161 0.10 -2.99 4.19
C TYR A 161 -1.15 -3.85 4.42
N SER A 162 -1.32 -4.99 3.76
CA SER A 162 -2.54 -5.79 3.84
C SER A 162 -2.67 -6.65 5.10
N ASP A 163 -1.62 -7.38 5.47
CA ASP A 163 -1.72 -8.51 6.41
C ASP A 163 -2.01 -8.12 7.86
N THR A 164 -1.64 -6.92 8.29
CA THR A 164 -1.70 -6.49 9.69
C THR A 164 -3.10 -6.14 10.19
N ALA A 165 -4.01 -5.78 9.30
CA ALA A 165 -5.36 -5.32 9.66
C ALA A 165 -6.35 -6.47 9.87
N PHE A 166 -6.12 -7.64 9.30
CA PHE A 166 -7.09 -8.74 9.30
C PHE A 166 -7.47 -9.19 10.71
N SER A 167 -6.49 -9.42 11.58
CA SER A 167 -6.78 -9.86 12.95
C SER A 167 -7.61 -8.84 13.74
N ALA A 168 -7.43 -7.55 13.47
CA ALA A 168 -8.20 -6.49 14.12
C ALA A 168 -9.62 -6.35 13.53
N ALA A 169 -9.83 -6.69 12.26
CA ALA A 169 -11.14 -6.64 11.61
C ALA A 169 -12.07 -7.80 12.00
N LEU A 170 -11.53 -9.00 12.25
CA LEU A 170 -12.31 -10.21 12.53
C LEU A 170 -13.39 -10.02 13.61
N PRO A 171 -13.16 -9.44 14.81
CA PRO A 171 -14.19 -9.28 15.82
C PRO A 171 -15.39 -8.43 15.34
N HIS A 172 -15.15 -7.46 14.48
CA HIS A 172 -16.20 -6.58 13.93
C HIS A 172 -17.05 -7.31 12.88
N ILE A 173 -16.40 -8.10 12.02
CA ILE A 173 -17.10 -8.88 10.99
C ILE A 173 -17.94 -9.98 11.60
N PHE A 174 -17.41 -10.67 12.62
CA PHE A 174 -18.08 -11.81 13.27
C PHE A 174 -19.02 -11.42 14.41
N ALA A 175 -19.15 -10.14 14.78
CA ALA A 175 -20.09 -9.68 15.81
C ALA A 175 -21.54 -10.10 15.54
N GLY A 176 -21.94 -10.18 14.26
CA GLY A 176 -23.26 -10.61 13.83
C GLY A 176 -23.42 -12.13 13.61
N LYS A 177 -22.38 -12.93 13.90
CA LYS A 177 -22.33 -14.39 13.64
C LYS A 177 -22.75 -14.76 12.21
N PRO A 178 -22.08 -14.26 11.18
CA PRO A 178 -22.39 -14.61 9.80
C PRO A 178 -22.05 -16.08 9.55
N LEU A 179 -22.83 -16.75 8.68
CA LEU A 179 -22.58 -18.13 8.25
C LEU A 179 -21.94 -18.20 6.86
N SER A 180 -22.00 -17.11 6.11
CA SER A 180 -21.49 -17.05 4.74
C SER A 180 -20.87 -15.70 4.41
N LEU A 181 -19.72 -15.72 3.69
CA LEU A 181 -18.98 -14.53 3.31
C LEU A 181 -18.49 -14.65 1.85
N TYR A 182 -18.68 -13.58 1.08
CA TYR A 182 -18.01 -13.39 -0.20
C TYR A 182 -16.79 -12.50 -0.02
N ASP A 183 -15.60 -13.05 -0.36
CA ASP A 183 -14.31 -12.38 -0.34
C ASP A 183 -14.01 -11.86 -1.77
N VAL A 184 -14.36 -10.60 -2.02
CA VAL A 184 -14.23 -9.97 -3.33
C VAL A 184 -12.84 -9.39 -3.50
N GLY A 185 -12.12 -9.86 -4.52
CA GLY A 185 -10.70 -9.54 -4.69
C GLY A 185 -9.83 -10.29 -3.66
N GLY A 186 -10.22 -11.52 -3.30
CA GLY A 186 -9.56 -12.28 -2.23
C GLY A 186 -8.11 -12.71 -2.52
N ASN A 187 -7.59 -12.41 -3.73
CA ASN A 187 -6.21 -12.60 -4.15
C ASN A 187 -5.68 -14.01 -3.80
N THR A 188 -4.74 -14.11 -2.86
CA THR A 188 -4.14 -15.39 -2.43
C THR A 188 -4.98 -16.19 -1.44
N GLY A 189 -6.17 -15.70 -1.05
CA GLY A 189 -7.08 -16.34 -0.09
C GLY A 189 -6.71 -16.15 1.38
N LYS A 190 -5.79 -15.24 1.70
CA LYS A 190 -5.32 -15.02 3.09
C LYS A 190 -6.44 -14.61 4.04
N TRP A 191 -7.33 -13.70 3.63
CA TRP A 191 -8.48 -13.30 4.45
C TRP A 191 -9.42 -14.48 4.70
N ALA A 192 -9.79 -15.20 3.64
CA ALA A 192 -10.65 -16.36 3.73
C ALA A 192 -10.09 -17.42 4.71
N LEU A 193 -8.78 -17.71 4.65
CA LEU A 193 -8.11 -18.61 5.58
C LEU A 193 -8.17 -18.09 7.02
N ARG A 194 -7.95 -16.79 7.25
CA ARG A 194 -8.05 -16.18 8.58
C ARG A 194 -9.47 -16.26 9.16
N CYS A 195 -10.48 -16.04 8.35
CA CYS A 195 -11.87 -16.19 8.77
C CYS A 195 -12.19 -17.64 9.19
N CYS A 196 -11.78 -18.64 8.39
CA CYS A 196 -11.97 -20.04 8.72
C CYS A 196 -11.18 -20.52 9.95
N GLN A 197 -10.07 -19.88 10.27
CA GLN A 197 -9.31 -20.12 11.50
C GLN A 197 -9.95 -19.44 12.72
N TYR A 198 -10.70 -18.36 12.51
CA TYR A 198 -11.34 -17.59 13.57
C TYR A 198 -12.70 -18.15 13.99
N ASP A 199 -13.45 -18.69 13.05
CA ASP A 199 -14.80 -19.20 13.25
C ASP A 199 -14.97 -20.55 12.52
N ASP A 200 -15.50 -21.56 13.22
CA ASP A 200 -15.63 -22.93 12.71
C ASP A 200 -16.83 -23.14 11.79
N ASP A 201 -17.82 -22.27 11.83
CA ASP A 201 -19.09 -22.42 11.10
C ASP A 201 -19.13 -21.61 9.78
N ILE A 202 -18.24 -20.63 9.60
CA ILE A 202 -18.23 -19.77 8.41
C ILE A 202 -17.91 -20.57 7.14
N THR A 203 -18.65 -20.29 6.07
CA THR A 203 -18.32 -20.70 4.70
C THR A 203 -17.98 -19.48 3.85
N ILE A 204 -16.95 -19.59 3.00
CA ILE A 204 -16.47 -18.44 2.22
C ILE A 204 -16.46 -18.80 0.75
N THR A 205 -16.78 -17.83 -0.11
CA THR A 205 -16.50 -17.94 -1.54
C THR A 205 -15.62 -16.77 -1.95
N ILE A 206 -14.44 -17.07 -2.49
CA ILE A 206 -13.55 -16.07 -3.08
C ILE A 206 -14.04 -15.72 -4.47
N LEU A 207 -14.28 -14.43 -4.71
CA LEU A 207 -14.65 -13.85 -6.01
C LEU A 207 -13.46 -13.08 -6.56
N ASP A 208 -12.84 -13.59 -7.63
CA ASP A 208 -11.66 -12.95 -8.22
C ASP A 208 -11.48 -13.37 -9.69
N LEU A 209 -10.48 -12.77 -10.35
CA LEU A 209 -10.08 -13.16 -11.70
C LEU A 209 -9.62 -14.63 -11.76
N PRO A 210 -9.81 -15.32 -12.89
CA PRO A 210 -9.45 -16.75 -13.02
C PRO A 210 -8.01 -17.08 -12.60
N GLN A 211 -7.04 -16.18 -12.90
CA GLN A 211 -5.64 -16.38 -12.56
C GLN A 211 -5.41 -16.34 -11.04
N GLN A 212 -6.07 -15.41 -10.34
CA GLN A 212 -5.98 -15.28 -8.89
C GLN A 212 -6.67 -16.46 -8.19
N ILE A 213 -7.81 -16.90 -8.70
CA ILE A 213 -8.51 -18.09 -8.21
C ILE A 213 -7.61 -19.33 -8.24
N ALA A 214 -6.80 -19.50 -9.28
CA ALA A 214 -5.90 -20.64 -9.37
C ALA A 214 -4.86 -20.66 -8.23
N LEU A 215 -4.30 -19.48 -7.90
CA LEU A 215 -3.35 -19.32 -6.81
C LEU A 215 -4.03 -19.50 -5.43
N ALA A 216 -5.17 -18.85 -5.22
CA ALA A 216 -5.95 -18.98 -3.98
C ALA A 216 -6.33 -20.43 -3.69
N ARG A 217 -6.75 -21.18 -4.71
CA ARG A 217 -7.11 -22.59 -4.59
C ARG A 217 -5.97 -23.43 -4.04
N GLN A 218 -4.77 -23.28 -4.59
CA GLN A 218 -3.58 -24.01 -4.12
C GLN A 218 -3.28 -23.69 -2.65
N ASN A 219 -3.37 -22.42 -2.25
CA ASN A 219 -3.13 -22.03 -0.87
C ASN A 219 -4.18 -22.60 0.10
N VAL A 220 -5.45 -22.58 -0.29
CA VAL A 220 -6.58 -23.13 0.48
C VAL A 220 -6.45 -24.65 0.63
N GLU A 221 -6.08 -25.37 -0.42
CA GLU A 221 -5.83 -26.81 -0.41
C GLU A 221 -4.68 -27.17 0.53
N ASN A 222 -3.56 -26.44 0.42
CA ASN A 222 -2.39 -26.65 1.28
C ASN A 222 -2.70 -26.38 2.77
N ALA A 223 -3.62 -25.46 3.05
CA ALA A 223 -4.07 -25.14 4.42
C ALA A 223 -5.17 -26.07 4.95
N GLY A 224 -5.74 -26.98 4.13
CA GLY A 224 -6.76 -27.95 4.52
C GLY A 224 -8.19 -27.41 4.64
N PHE A 225 -8.49 -26.21 4.07
CA PHE A 225 -9.78 -25.53 4.18
C PHE A 225 -10.68 -25.67 2.94
N SER A 226 -10.36 -26.56 1.99
CA SER A 226 -11.14 -26.72 0.74
C SER A 226 -12.61 -27.12 0.96
N HIS A 227 -12.97 -27.64 2.11
CA HIS A 227 -14.34 -28.01 2.47
C HIS A 227 -15.19 -26.82 2.91
N ARG A 228 -14.58 -25.64 3.21
CA ARG A 228 -15.29 -24.41 3.65
C ARG A 228 -15.06 -23.21 2.75
N ILE A 229 -14.06 -23.27 1.85
CA ILE A 229 -13.75 -22.16 0.95
C ILE A 229 -14.01 -22.58 -0.49
N GLY A 230 -15.01 -21.95 -1.10
CA GLY A 230 -15.35 -22.07 -2.51
C GLY A 230 -14.73 -20.94 -3.34
N PHE A 231 -14.90 -21.02 -4.68
CA PHE A 231 -14.31 -20.09 -5.62
C PHE A 231 -15.32 -19.74 -6.72
N HIS A 232 -15.40 -18.46 -7.07
CA HIS A 232 -16.20 -17.96 -8.17
C HIS A 232 -15.35 -17.03 -9.03
N ALA A 233 -14.97 -17.49 -10.23
CA ALA A 233 -14.18 -16.69 -11.15
C ALA A 233 -15.05 -15.60 -11.79
N VAL A 234 -14.68 -14.33 -11.58
CA VAL A 234 -15.44 -13.17 -12.08
C VAL A 234 -14.53 -11.97 -12.27
N ASP A 235 -14.75 -11.23 -13.36
CA ASP A 235 -14.20 -9.90 -13.55
C ASP A 235 -15.24 -8.87 -13.06
N MET A 236 -14.94 -8.22 -11.95
CA MET A 236 -15.86 -7.27 -11.31
C MET A 236 -16.11 -6.00 -12.14
N LEU A 237 -15.31 -5.73 -13.18
CA LEU A 237 -15.56 -4.61 -14.10
C LEU A 237 -16.54 -4.97 -15.23
N LYS A 238 -16.70 -6.25 -15.51
CA LYS A 238 -17.59 -6.71 -16.58
C LYS A 238 -18.99 -7.03 -16.04
N GLU A 239 -19.99 -7.01 -16.95
CA GLU A 239 -21.29 -7.57 -16.63
C GLU A 239 -21.15 -9.08 -16.43
N ALA A 240 -21.41 -9.51 -15.20
CA ALA A 240 -21.37 -10.91 -14.80
C ALA A 240 -22.50 -11.20 -13.83
N THR A 241 -22.96 -12.45 -13.84
CA THR A 241 -23.92 -12.92 -12.82
C THR A 241 -23.16 -13.09 -11.51
N LEU A 242 -23.49 -12.25 -10.52
CA LEU A 242 -22.94 -12.35 -9.18
C LEU A 242 -23.80 -13.27 -8.31
N PRO A 243 -23.22 -14.07 -7.41
CA PRO A 243 -23.97 -14.81 -6.41
C PRO A 243 -24.59 -13.83 -5.40
N GLY A 244 -25.70 -14.18 -4.73
CA GLY A 244 -26.44 -13.27 -3.85
C GLY A 244 -26.66 -13.73 -2.41
N GLU A 245 -26.22 -14.94 -2.06
CA GLU A 245 -26.67 -15.63 -0.85
C GLU A 245 -25.85 -15.34 0.42
N ALA A 246 -24.70 -14.64 0.33
CA ALA A 246 -23.85 -14.42 1.49
C ALA A 246 -24.42 -13.39 2.48
N ASP A 247 -24.11 -13.57 3.76
CA ASP A 247 -24.40 -12.65 4.84
C ASP A 247 -23.50 -11.42 4.79
N ILE A 248 -22.25 -11.60 4.34
CA ILE A 248 -21.23 -10.58 4.25
C ILE A 248 -20.65 -10.54 2.84
N TRP A 249 -20.55 -9.33 2.30
CA TRP A 249 -19.71 -9.00 1.15
C TRP A 249 -18.50 -8.25 1.67
N TRP A 250 -17.33 -8.85 1.56
CA TRP A 250 -16.09 -8.30 2.04
C TRP A 250 -15.21 -7.81 0.89
N MET A 251 -14.68 -6.60 1.03
CA MET A 251 -13.71 -5.98 0.13
C MET A 251 -12.59 -5.35 0.96
N SER A 252 -11.35 -5.68 0.68
CA SER A 252 -10.20 -5.14 1.39
C SER A 252 -9.08 -4.80 0.43
N GLN A 253 -8.64 -3.54 0.43
CA GLN A 253 -7.63 -3.03 -0.51
C GLN A 253 -7.91 -3.46 -1.94
N PHE A 254 -9.16 -3.33 -2.32
CA PHE A 254 -9.68 -3.73 -3.61
C PHE A 254 -10.26 -2.53 -4.38
N LEU A 255 -11.07 -1.71 -3.71
CA LEU A 255 -11.76 -0.59 -4.36
C LEU A 255 -10.82 0.59 -4.66
N ASP A 256 -9.70 0.71 -3.98
CA ASP A 256 -8.64 1.66 -4.29
C ASP A 256 -7.94 1.39 -5.64
N CYS A 257 -8.15 0.21 -6.21
CA CYS A 257 -7.67 -0.17 -7.54
C CYS A 257 -8.56 0.32 -8.69
N PHE A 258 -9.67 1.03 -8.43
CA PHE A 258 -10.66 1.37 -9.45
C PHE A 258 -11.02 2.86 -9.44
N ALA A 259 -11.47 3.35 -10.62
CA ALA A 259 -11.99 4.70 -10.74
C ALA A 259 -13.36 4.86 -10.04
N PRO A 260 -13.76 6.09 -9.63
CA PRO A 260 -15.00 6.31 -8.92
C PRO A 260 -16.26 5.72 -9.58
N GLN A 261 -16.35 5.82 -10.90
CA GLN A 261 -17.50 5.29 -11.66
C GLN A 261 -17.52 3.75 -11.69
N GLU A 262 -16.33 3.14 -11.74
CA GLU A 262 -16.16 1.69 -11.68
C GLU A 262 -16.57 1.17 -10.29
N ILE A 263 -16.13 1.86 -9.22
CA ILE A 263 -16.53 1.56 -7.84
C ILE A 263 -18.05 1.59 -7.70
N ILE A 264 -18.69 2.70 -8.09
CA ILE A 264 -20.15 2.86 -8.00
C ILE A 264 -20.85 1.75 -8.78
N GLY A 265 -20.44 1.50 -10.03
CA GLY A 265 -21.06 0.47 -10.87
C GLY A 265 -20.92 -0.96 -10.30
N MET A 266 -19.76 -1.28 -9.70
CA MET A 266 -19.58 -2.57 -9.00
C MET A 266 -20.50 -2.69 -7.79
N LEU A 267 -20.54 -1.67 -6.95
CA LEU A 267 -21.37 -1.64 -5.75
C LEU A 267 -22.86 -1.69 -6.07
N GLU A 268 -23.33 -1.00 -7.12
CA GLU A 268 -24.71 -1.10 -7.61
C GLU A 268 -25.10 -2.52 -8.03
N ARG A 269 -24.18 -3.24 -8.72
CA ARG A 269 -24.43 -4.64 -9.11
C ARG A 269 -24.51 -5.56 -7.89
N ILE A 270 -23.63 -5.34 -6.90
CA ILE A 270 -23.68 -6.07 -5.63
C ILE A 270 -25.00 -5.78 -4.91
N ALA A 271 -25.40 -4.51 -4.80
CA ALA A 271 -26.65 -4.11 -4.15
C ALA A 271 -27.88 -4.81 -4.77
N LYS A 272 -27.90 -5.04 -6.10
CA LYS A 272 -29.00 -5.72 -6.79
C LYS A 272 -29.17 -7.18 -6.36
N VAL A 273 -28.06 -7.88 -6.05
CA VAL A 273 -28.07 -9.32 -5.74
C VAL A 273 -27.97 -9.62 -4.24
N MET A 274 -27.58 -8.66 -3.41
CA MET A 274 -27.48 -8.85 -1.96
C MET A 274 -28.84 -9.22 -1.37
N LYS A 275 -28.86 -10.28 -0.56
CA LYS A 275 -30.06 -10.69 0.19
C LYS A 275 -30.40 -9.65 1.28
N PRO A 276 -31.67 -9.57 1.71
CA PRO A 276 -32.08 -8.72 2.83
C PRO A 276 -31.28 -9.04 4.10
N GLY A 277 -30.79 -7.99 4.79
CA GLY A 277 -29.99 -8.12 6.01
C GLY A 277 -28.52 -8.43 5.81
N ALA A 278 -28.06 -8.69 4.59
CA ALA A 278 -26.63 -8.81 4.29
C ALA A 278 -25.92 -7.47 4.47
N ARG A 279 -24.63 -7.51 4.79
CA ARG A 279 -23.78 -6.34 4.98
C ARG A 279 -22.69 -6.30 3.93
N LEU A 280 -22.38 -5.09 3.46
CA LEU A 280 -21.15 -4.78 2.73
C LEU A 280 -20.12 -4.27 3.72
N CYS A 281 -18.96 -4.93 3.78
CA CYS A 281 -17.85 -4.58 4.64
C CYS A 281 -16.66 -4.20 3.77
N VAL A 282 -16.25 -2.93 3.83
CA VAL A 282 -15.14 -2.38 3.05
C VAL A 282 -14.02 -1.97 3.99
N MET A 283 -12.82 -2.53 3.80
CA MET A 283 -11.63 -2.17 4.57
C MET A 283 -10.57 -1.58 3.64
N GLU A 284 -10.37 -0.28 3.75
CA GLU A 284 -9.47 0.48 2.89
C GLU A 284 -8.54 1.39 3.69
N LEU A 285 -7.50 1.86 3.02
CA LEU A 285 -6.62 2.91 3.52
C LEU A 285 -7.11 4.26 2.99
N PHE A 286 -7.68 5.09 3.86
CA PHE A 286 -8.07 6.46 3.51
C PHE A 286 -7.00 7.45 3.98
N TRP A 287 -6.51 8.31 3.07
CA TRP A 287 -5.40 9.19 3.38
C TRP A 287 -5.73 10.24 4.46
N ASP A 288 -7.00 10.65 4.56
CA ASP A 288 -7.50 11.64 5.53
C ASP A 288 -7.94 11.03 6.86
N ALA A 289 -7.98 9.69 6.97
CA ALA A 289 -8.29 8.97 8.20
C ALA A 289 -7.03 8.45 8.93
N GLN A 290 -5.86 8.95 8.57
CA GLN A 290 -4.61 8.53 9.17
C GLN A 290 -4.32 9.29 10.49
N LYS A 291 -3.74 8.58 11.46
CA LYS A 291 -3.34 9.17 12.75
C LYS A 291 -2.14 10.10 12.63
N TYR A 292 -1.23 9.81 11.70
CA TYR A 292 0.03 10.53 11.53
C TYR A 292 0.14 11.08 10.12
N GLU A 293 0.71 12.30 10.02
CA GLU A 293 0.96 12.97 8.73
C GLU A 293 1.82 12.12 7.80
N ALA A 294 2.85 11.45 8.33
CA ALA A 294 3.71 10.56 7.54
C ALA A 294 2.92 9.44 6.85
N ALA A 295 1.91 8.85 7.50
CA ALA A 295 1.06 7.83 6.90
C ALA A 295 0.18 8.41 5.79
N SER A 296 -0.45 9.57 6.03
CA SER A 296 -1.21 10.29 5.01
C SER A 296 -0.36 10.65 3.79
N PHE A 297 0.85 11.15 4.03
CA PHE A 297 1.82 11.46 2.96
C PHE A 297 2.17 10.22 2.13
N SER A 298 2.46 9.08 2.79
CA SER A 298 2.78 7.83 2.11
C SER A 298 1.64 7.35 1.21
N LEU A 299 0.38 7.42 1.67
CA LEU A 299 -0.79 7.05 0.87
C LEU A 299 -1.00 7.98 -0.33
N ASN A 300 -0.82 9.29 -0.14
CA ASN A 300 -0.92 10.24 -1.25
C ASN A 300 0.22 10.03 -2.27
N ALA A 301 1.43 9.73 -1.81
CA ALA A 301 2.54 9.37 -2.70
C ALA A 301 2.25 8.07 -3.47
N THR A 302 1.74 7.04 -2.79
CA THR A 302 1.36 5.77 -3.45
C THR A 302 0.20 5.96 -4.43
N SER A 303 -0.68 6.94 -4.23
CA SER A 303 -1.71 7.29 -5.22
C SER A 303 -1.12 7.67 -6.58
N LEU A 304 0.09 8.21 -6.62
CA LEU A 304 0.81 8.50 -7.87
C LEU A 304 1.34 7.23 -8.55
N TYR A 305 1.62 6.18 -7.78
CA TYR A 305 1.90 4.85 -8.35
C TYR A 305 0.66 4.31 -9.09
N PHE A 306 -0.53 4.34 -8.48
CA PHE A 306 -1.75 3.91 -9.17
C PHE A 306 -1.94 4.68 -10.48
N THR A 307 -1.76 6.00 -10.44
CA THR A 307 -1.88 6.87 -11.62
C THR A 307 -0.83 6.57 -12.68
N CYS A 308 0.43 6.39 -12.29
CA CYS A 308 1.54 6.35 -13.25
C CYS A 308 1.91 4.94 -13.69
N MET A 309 1.77 3.94 -12.82
CA MET A 309 2.28 2.59 -13.02
C MET A 309 1.18 1.53 -13.07
N ALA A 310 0.07 1.69 -12.30
CA ALA A 310 -0.88 0.61 -12.13
C ALA A 310 -1.98 0.60 -13.19
N ASN A 311 -2.85 1.61 -13.22
CA ASN A 311 -4.01 1.66 -14.11
C ASN A 311 -4.38 3.06 -14.65
N GLY A 312 -3.80 4.14 -14.10
CA GLY A 312 -3.97 5.49 -14.61
C GLY A 312 -5.13 6.30 -14.01
N ASN A 313 -6.06 5.68 -13.30
CA ASN A 313 -7.32 6.32 -12.91
C ASN A 313 -7.81 6.04 -11.49
N SER A 314 -7.03 5.35 -10.67
CA SER A 314 -7.35 5.03 -9.28
C SER A 314 -6.39 5.67 -8.28
N ARG A 315 -6.70 5.56 -7.00
CA ARG A 315 -5.94 6.18 -5.92
C ARG A 315 -6.46 5.76 -4.54
N PHE A 316 -5.70 6.04 -3.49
CA PHE A 316 -6.26 6.09 -2.14
C PHE A 316 -7.20 7.29 -2.03
N TYR A 317 -8.45 7.02 -1.68
CA TYR A 317 -9.51 8.04 -1.59
C TYR A 317 -9.53 8.72 -0.21
N SER A 318 -10.22 9.86 -0.09
CA SER A 318 -10.65 10.36 1.20
C SER A 318 -11.93 9.63 1.63
N VAL A 319 -12.09 9.46 2.93
CA VAL A 319 -13.29 8.84 3.52
C VAL A 319 -14.56 9.57 3.06
N GLU A 320 -14.55 10.92 3.07
CA GLU A 320 -15.72 11.70 2.68
C GLU A 320 -16.14 11.47 1.22
N LYS A 321 -15.17 11.38 0.30
CA LYS A 321 -15.45 11.05 -1.11
C LYS A 321 -15.97 9.64 -1.24
N PHE A 322 -15.40 8.72 -0.48
CA PHE A 322 -15.80 7.31 -0.52
C PHE A 322 -17.23 7.10 0.00
N TYR A 323 -17.66 7.84 1.02
CA TYR A 323 -19.05 7.85 1.47
C TYR A 323 -20.02 8.23 0.36
N ARG A 324 -19.68 9.21 -0.48
CA ARG A 324 -20.50 9.59 -1.63
C ARG A 324 -20.63 8.46 -2.67
N TYR A 325 -19.58 7.64 -2.84
CA TYR A 325 -19.65 6.49 -3.74
C TYR A 325 -20.55 5.40 -3.19
N LEU A 326 -20.45 5.13 -1.88
CA LEU A 326 -21.35 4.18 -1.21
C LEU A 326 -22.82 4.64 -1.30
N GLU A 327 -23.10 5.90 -0.98
CA GLU A 327 -24.44 6.48 -1.06
C GLU A 327 -25.00 6.43 -2.49
N ALA A 328 -24.21 6.81 -3.49
CA ALA A 328 -24.60 6.74 -4.90
C ALA A 328 -24.96 5.32 -5.35
N ALA A 329 -24.30 4.31 -4.76
CA ALA A 329 -24.55 2.90 -5.05
C ALA A 329 -25.68 2.27 -4.20
N GLY A 330 -26.34 3.05 -3.35
CA GLY A 330 -27.47 2.58 -2.50
C GLY A 330 -27.04 1.93 -1.19
N PHE A 331 -25.89 2.36 -0.62
CA PHE A 331 -25.42 1.90 0.69
C PHE A 331 -25.33 3.04 1.70
N GLU A 332 -25.64 2.73 2.95
CA GLU A 332 -25.45 3.59 4.12
C GLU A 332 -24.43 2.96 5.06
N VAL A 333 -23.48 3.76 5.56
CA VAL A 333 -22.50 3.30 6.54
C VAL A 333 -23.15 3.25 7.92
N GLU A 334 -23.26 2.04 8.49
CA GLU A 334 -23.77 1.81 9.84
C GLU A 334 -22.68 1.95 10.91
N GLN A 335 -21.45 1.52 10.58
CA GLN A 335 -20.33 1.56 11.51
C GLN A 335 -19.03 1.88 10.76
N ARG A 336 -18.22 2.72 11.38
CA ARG A 336 -16.84 3.02 10.97
C ARG A 336 -15.89 2.66 12.10
N VAL A 337 -14.81 1.93 11.76
CA VAL A 337 -13.74 1.58 12.70
C VAL A 337 -12.42 1.99 12.08
N ASP A 338 -11.76 2.99 12.67
CA ASP A 338 -10.49 3.51 12.17
C ASP A 338 -9.28 2.85 12.85
N HIS A 339 -8.13 3.01 12.22
CA HIS A 339 -6.81 2.66 12.75
C HIS A 339 -6.60 1.17 13.00
N LEU A 340 -7.20 0.31 12.18
CA LEU A 340 -6.92 -1.12 12.18
C LEU A 340 -5.55 -1.38 11.52
N GLY A 341 -4.75 -2.25 12.10
CA GLY A 341 -3.41 -2.56 11.58
C GLY A 341 -2.53 -1.31 11.43
N VAL A 342 -2.01 -1.08 10.24
CA VAL A 342 -1.16 0.08 9.92
C VAL A 342 -1.93 1.37 9.61
N GLY A 343 -3.26 1.38 9.74
CA GLY A 343 -4.08 2.59 9.53
C GLY A 343 -5.31 2.37 8.65
N HIS A 344 -5.77 1.12 8.51
CA HIS A 344 -7.01 0.83 7.77
C HIS A 344 -8.25 1.35 8.48
N THR A 345 -9.25 1.68 7.69
CA THR A 345 -10.61 1.96 8.14
C THR A 345 -11.55 0.89 7.61
N LEU A 346 -12.31 0.28 8.51
CA LEU A 346 -13.40 -0.64 8.17
C LEU A 346 -14.72 0.13 8.16
N LEU A 347 -15.43 0.05 7.05
CA LEU A 347 -16.78 0.55 6.87
C LEU A 347 -17.72 -0.65 6.78
N ILE A 348 -18.68 -0.73 7.72
CA ILE A 348 -19.75 -1.73 7.69
C ILE A 348 -21.01 -1.02 7.20
N CYS A 349 -21.54 -1.47 6.07
CA CYS A 349 -22.61 -0.81 5.36
C CYS A 349 -23.81 -1.73 5.21
N LYS A 350 -25.00 -1.14 5.27
CA LYS A 350 -26.27 -1.78 4.87
C LYS A 350 -26.73 -1.23 3.52
N LYS A 351 -27.52 -2.03 2.82
CA LYS A 351 -28.25 -1.58 1.64
C LYS A 351 -29.44 -0.69 2.08
N ILE A 352 -29.63 0.45 1.39
CA ILE A 352 -30.77 1.37 1.57
C ILE A 352 -32.00 0.82 0.84
#